data_105d29ab9c0f9c59393b2ac07ee31af5
#
_entry.id   105d29ab9c0f9c59393b2ac07ee31af5
#
_cell.length_a   1.000
_cell.length_b   1.000
_cell.length_c   1.000
_cell.angle_alpha   90.00
_cell.angle_beta   90.00
_cell.angle_gamma   90.00
#
_symmetry.space_group_name_H-M   'P 1'
#
loop_
_entity.id
_entity.type
_entity.pdbx_description
1 polymer ?
#
loop_
_entity_poly.entity_id
_entity_poly.type
_entity_poly.pdbx_seq_one_letter_code
_entity_poly.pdbx_strand_id
1 'polypeptide(L)'
;MSLTLIFLNVPNVNFPNRRCVKYSGSVYSPAITDFIFMVDNTSYMFVTGPEVVKTVTNEEVTKENLGGASVHTSKSGVAHDSFPNDISAIRAMRRLLGFLPSCNDKATLPIKNTEDPADRLVPALDRLVPDDPNTPYDMKDVIREVVDDGDIFEIQPGMAQNIVCTFARMEGHTVGVIGNNPLSLAGCLDIGASTKAARFVRFCDAFNIPLVTFVDVPGFLPGTEQEYGGIIRHGAKLLFAYSEANVPKVTVITRKVSFQLALVCHIGVDSRL
;
A
#
# COMPACT_ATOMS: atom_id res chain seq x y z
N MET A 1 4.74 -7.55 18.17
CA MET A 1 5.34 -6.60 17.22
C MET A 1 4.83 -5.22 17.59
N SER A 2 5.66 -4.21 17.68
CA SER A 2 5.22 -2.83 17.95
C SER A 2 5.16 -2.06 16.65
N LEU A 3 4.13 -1.26 16.46
CA LEU A 3 4.00 -0.35 15.32
C LEU A 3 5.15 0.66 15.33
N THR A 4 5.86 0.79 14.22
CA THR A 4 6.92 1.78 14.06
C THR A 4 6.61 2.68 12.89
N LEU A 5 6.33 3.94 13.19
CA LEU A 5 6.09 5.01 12.23
C LEU A 5 7.31 5.95 12.23
N ILE A 6 7.82 6.24 11.06
CA ILE A 6 8.84 7.28 10.91
C ILE A 6 8.33 8.38 10.00
N PHE A 7 8.39 9.57 10.53
CA PHE A 7 8.22 10.82 9.83
C PHE A 7 9.61 11.39 9.53
N LEU A 8 9.97 11.40 8.25
CA LEU A 8 11.24 11.93 7.80
C LEU A 8 11.08 13.42 7.44
N ASN A 9 11.03 14.26 8.45
CA ASN A 9 11.45 15.63 8.32
C ASN A 9 12.55 15.90 9.36
N VAL A 10 13.73 16.21 8.88
CA VAL A 10 14.76 16.80 9.73
C VAL A 10 14.64 18.30 9.51
N PRO A 11 13.96 19.05 10.39
CA PRO A 11 14.01 20.50 10.31
C PRO A 11 15.47 20.92 10.36
N ASN A 12 15.82 21.95 9.62
CA ASN A 12 17.07 22.68 9.75
C ASN A 12 17.17 23.26 11.16
N VAL A 13 17.31 22.42 12.17
CA VAL A 13 17.82 22.83 13.44
C VAL A 13 19.29 23.08 13.18
N ASN A 14 19.69 24.33 13.22
CA ASN A 14 21.06 24.81 13.14
C ASN A 14 21.93 24.18 14.24
N PHE A 15 22.21 22.91 14.08
CA PHE A 15 23.40 22.33 14.68
C PHE A 15 24.52 22.49 13.65
N PRO A 16 25.56 23.22 13.94
CA PRO A 16 26.62 23.58 13.00
C PRO A 16 27.37 22.40 12.37
N ASN A 17 26.98 21.15 12.66
CA ASN A 17 27.61 19.93 12.15
C ASN A 17 26.66 18.78 11.84
N ARG A 18 25.34 18.96 11.73
CA ARG A 18 24.44 17.89 11.28
C ARG A 18 24.16 18.02 9.78
N ARG A 19 25.08 17.52 9.02
CA ARG A 19 24.86 17.18 7.62
C ARG A 19 23.79 16.09 7.57
N CYS A 20 22.75 16.28 6.73
CA CYS A 20 21.78 15.23 6.34
C CYS A 20 22.43 13.86 6.36
N VAL A 21 21.68 12.84 6.76
CA VAL A 21 22.11 11.45 6.88
C VAL A 21 23.13 11.06 5.79
N LYS A 22 24.41 11.34 6.08
CA LYS A 22 25.55 11.08 5.18
C LYS A 22 26.18 9.70 5.42
N TYR A 23 25.51 8.83 6.18
CA TYR A 23 26.10 7.52 6.50
C TYR A 23 25.29 6.41 5.86
N SER A 24 25.94 5.61 5.04
CA SER A 24 25.35 4.48 4.29
C SER A 24 24.63 3.43 5.15
N GLY A 25 24.74 3.50 6.46
CA GLY A 25 24.02 2.60 7.38
C GLY A 25 22.72 3.15 7.96
N SER A 26 22.55 4.47 8.03
CA SER A 26 21.41 5.05 8.76
C SER A 26 20.11 5.13 7.94
N VAL A 27 20.16 4.94 6.64
CA VAL A 27 18.95 4.86 5.78
C VAL A 27 18.15 3.59 6.03
N TYR A 28 18.78 2.52 6.49
CA TYR A 28 18.12 1.26 6.77
C TYR A 28 17.25 1.31 8.03
N SER A 29 17.58 2.17 9.00
CA SER A 29 16.75 2.33 10.20
C SER A 29 15.31 2.77 9.89
N PRO A 30 15.06 3.83 9.09
CA PRO A 30 13.70 4.11 8.63
C PRO A 30 13.15 3.03 7.70
N ALA A 31 13.98 2.43 6.84
CA ALA A 31 13.49 1.46 5.85
C ALA A 31 12.91 0.16 6.46
N ILE A 32 13.31 -0.21 7.68
CA ILE A 32 12.75 -1.37 8.39
C ILE A 32 11.45 -1.07 9.16
N THR A 33 10.99 0.20 9.16
CA THR A 33 9.73 0.56 9.84
C THR A 33 8.52 0.23 8.99
N ASP A 34 7.34 0.18 9.64
CA ASP A 34 6.10 -0.22 8.96
C ASP A 34 5.64 0.84 7.95
N PHE A 35 5.68 2.12 8.32
CA PHE A 35 5.27 3.21 7.45
C PHE A 35 6.28 4.34 7.45
N ILE A 36 6.54 4.87 6.26
CA ILE A 36 7.46 5.99 6.00
C ILE A 36 6.70 7.07 5.26
N PHE A 37 6.63 8.26 5.85
CA PHE A 37 6.08 9.45 5.23
C PHE A 37 7.19 10.46 4.97
N MET A 38 7.18 11.05 3.79
CA MET A 38 8.18 12.02 3.37
C MET A 38 7.53 13.38 3.10
N VAL A 39 8.31 14.44 3.22
CA VAL A 39 7.90 15.80 2.85
C VAL A 39 8.64 16.23 1.60
N ASP A 40 7.91 16.74 0.63
CA ASP A 40 8.47 17.16 -0.65
C ASP A 40 9.57 18.21 -0.47
N ASN A 41 10.64 18.09 -1.24
CA ASN A 41 11.79 18.99 -1.27
C ASN A 41 12.58 19.15 0.05
N THR A 42 12.21 18.43 1.11
CA THR A 42 12.91 18.51 2.41
C THR A 42 13.37 17.16 2.94
N SER A 43 12.69 16.09 2.59
CA SER A 43 13.01 14.72 3.02
C SER A 43 13.80 13.97 1.94
N TYR A 44 14.90 13.35 2.32
CA TYR A 44 15.75 12.60 1.40
C TYR A 44 16.21 11.29 2.03
N MET A 45 16.16 10.21 1.24
CA MET A 45 16.69 8.90 1.59
C MET A 45 17.59 8.37 0.46
N PHE A 46 18.83 8.05 0.74
CA PHE A 46 19.73 7.39 -0.22
C PHE A 46 20.86 6.66 0.52
N VAL A 47 21.35 5.60 -0.08
CA VAL A 47 22.48 4.84 0.48
C VAL A 47 23.75 5.69 0.46
N THR A 48 24.00 6.38 -0.68
CA THR A 48 25.11 7.31 -0.85
C THR A 48 24.61 8.60 -1.50
N GLY A 49 25.19 9.74 -1.08
CA GLY A 49 24.78 11.04 -1.62
C GLY A 49 25.24 11.27 -3.07
N PRO A 50 24.68 12.30 -3.76
CA PRO A 50 24.98 12.59 -5.15
C PRO A 50 26.48 12.77 -5.48
N GLU A 51 27.25 13.31 -4.54
CA GLU A 51 28.72 13.49 -4.73
C GLU A 51 29.45 12.15 -4.87
N VAL A 52 29.04 11.13 -4.07
CA VAL A 52 29.61 9.80 -4.16
C VAL A 52 29.16 9.09 -5.44
N VAL A 53 27.90 9.21 -5.81
CA VAL A 53 27.37 8.70 -7.08
C VAL A 53 28.17 9.27 -8.24
N LYS A 54 28.38 10.59 -8.30
CA LYS A 54 29.17 11.25 -9.34
C LYS A 54 30.61 10.71 -9.39
N THR A 55 31.22 10.46 -8.23
CA THR A 55 32.61 9.99 -8.18
C THR A 55 32.74 8.53 -8.64
N VAL A 56 31.77 7.67 -8.35
CA VAL A 56 31.83 6.23 -8.61
C VAL A 56 31.26 5.86 -9.98
N THR A 57 30.09 6.44 -10.35
CA THR A 57 29.37 6.08 -11.55
C THR A 57 29.43 7.14 -12.66
N ASN A 58 30.02 8.31 -12.38
CA ASN A 58 30.04 9.49 -13.26
C ASN A 58 28.63 10.03 -13.63
N GLU A 59 27.62 9.71 -12.82
CA GLU A 59 26.26 10.24 -13.01
C GLU A 59 26.07 11.55 -12.27
N GLU A 60 25.55 12.57 -12.96
CA GLU A 60 25.18 13.82 -12.32
C GLU A 60 23.69 13.82 -11.98
N VAL A 61 23.40 13.71 -10.68
CA VAL A 61 22.03 13.66 -10.15
C VAL A 61 21.84 14.67 -9.02
N THR A 62 20.66 15.26 -8.93
CA THR A 62 20.28 16.10 -7.79
C THR A 62 19.84 15.23 -6.60
N LYS A 63 19.82 15.80 -5.38
CA LYS A 63 19.31 15.07 -4.20
C LYS A 63 17.87 14.62 -4.40
N GLU A 64 17.02 15.47 -5.01
CA GLU A 64 15.63 15.18 -5.27
C GLU A 64 15.47 14.00 -6.25
N ASN A 65 16.22 14.00 -7.33
CA ASN A 65 16.14 12.95 -8.35
C ASN A 65 16.81 11.62 -7.91
N LEU A 66 17.72 11.67 -6.94
CA LEU A 66 18.37 10.46 -6.41
C LEU A 66 17.54 9.78 -5.34
N GLY A 67 16.97 10.54 -4.41
CA GLY A 67 16.28 9.98 -3.24
C GLY A 67 15.34 10.97 -2.57
N GLY A 68 14.68 11.82 -3.33
CA GLY A 68 13.60 12.70 -2.87
C GLY A 68 12.27 11.95 -2.66
N ALA A 69 11.30 12.65 -2.10
CA ALA A 69 10.00 12.10 -1.78
C ALA A 69 9.30 11.51 -3.02
N SER A 70 9.33 12.22 -4.14
CA SER A 70 8.72 11.77 -5.41
C SER A 70 9.31 10.46 -5.94
N VAL A 71 10.62 10.27 -5.80
CA VAL A 71 11.30 9.02 -6.23
C VAL A 71 10.88 7.84 -5.37
N HIS A 72 10.81 8.05 -4.05
CA HIS A 72 10.50 6.96 -3.14
C HIS A 72 9.02 6.61 -3.07
N THR A 73 8.13 7.51 -3.44
CA THR A 73 6.69 7.23 -3.51
C THR A 73 6.23 6.65 -4.85
N SER A 74 6.96 6.93 -5.96
CA SER A 74 6.50 6.51 -7.30
C SER A 74 7.37 5.45 -7.97
N LYS A 75 8.70 5.43 -7.69
CA LYS A 75 9.64 4.52 -8.37
C LYS A 75 10.13 3.39 -7.49
N SER A 76 10.66 3.70 -6.31
CA SER A 76 11.26 2.69 -5.44
C SER A 76 10.28 2.03 -4.49
N GLY A 77 9.15 2.69 -4.17
CA GLY A 77 8.14 2.19 -3.22
C GLY A 77 8.63 2.11 -1.77
N VAL A 78 9.72 2.79 -1.42
CA VAL A 78 10.25 2.83 -0.05
C VAL A 78 9.34 3.68 0.84
N ALA A 79 8.91 4.84 0.37
CA ALA A 79 7.97 5.70 1.08
C ALA A 79 6.52 5.33 0.76
N HIS A 80 5.65 5.45 1.75
CA HIS A 80 4.25 5.11 1.64
C HIS A 80 3.41 6.28 1.14
N ASP A 81 3.84 7.51 1.43
CA ASP A 81 3.21 8.71 0.89
C ASP A 81 4.15 9.91 1.01
N SER A 82 3.85 11.01 0.26
CA SER A 82 4.54 12.28 0.35
C SER A 82 3.56 13.43 0.54
N PHE A 83 4.03 14.47 1.21
CA PHE A 83 3.20 15.61 1.61
C PHE A 83 3.91 16.94 1.32
N PRO A 84 3.16 18.00 0.99
CA PRO A 84 3.75 19.29 0.68
C PRO A 84 4.38 19.99 1.88
N ASN A 85 4.02 19.60 3.10
CA ASN A 85 4.53 20.17 4.34
C ASN A 85 4.33 19.24 5.55
N ASP A 86 5.03 19.55 6.64
CA ASP A 86 5.01 18.79 7.89
C ASP A 86 3.63 18.65 8.51
N ILE A 87 2.84 19.71 8.47
CA ILE A 87 1.50 19.73 9.09
C ILE A 87 0.59 18.71 8.40
N SER A 88 0.64 18.66 7.07
CA SER A 88 -0.12 17.69 6.28
C SER A 88 0.33 16.26 6.57
N ALA A 89 1.63 16.02 6.66
CA ALA A 89 2.18 14.71 6.98
C ALA A 89 1.80 14.26 8.41
N ILE A 90 1.87 15.15 9.40
CA ILE A 90 1.46 14.85 10.78
C ILE A 90 -0.05 14.56 10.86
N ARG A 91 -0.87 15.28 10.11
CA ARG A 91 -2.32 15.01 10.03
C ARG A 91 -2.59 13.62 9.44
N ALA A 92 -1.91 13.27 8.35
CA ALA A 92 -2.03 11.95 7.73
C ALA A 92 -1.58 10.83 8.70
N MET A 93 -0.46 11.03 9.41
CA MET A 93 0.00 10.10 10.43
C MET A 93 -1.03 9.91 11.56
N ARG A 94 -1.62 10.99 12.06
CA ARG A 94 -2.68 10.91 13.08
C ARG A 94 -3.91 10.17 12.57
N ARG A 95 -4.27 10.38 11.28
CA ARG A 95 -5.38 9.67 10.63
C ARG A 95 -5.08 8.18 10.52
N LEU A 96 -3.86 7.81 10.08
CA LEU A 96 -3.43 6.41 10.01
C LEU A 96 -3.50 5.72 11.38
N LEU A 97 -3.00 6.37 12.43
CA LEU A 97 -3.06 5.83 13.80
C LEU A 97 -4.50 5.58 14.27
N GLY A 98 -5.48 6.31 13.73
CA GLY A 98 -6.89 6.08 14.03
C GLY A 98 -7.46 4.77 13.46
N PHE A 99 -6.78 4.14 12.51
CA PHE A 99 -7.14 2.82 11.97
C PHE A 99 -6.42 1.66 12.66
N LEU A 100 -5.31 1.93 13.33
CA LEU A 100 -4.40 0.89 13.81
C LEU A 100 -4.58 0.64 15.30
N PRO A 101 -4.42 -0.61 15.77
CA PRO A 101 -4.39 -0.91 17.19
C PRO A 101 -3.10 -0.40 17.82
N SER A 102 -3.08 -0.25 19.14
CA SER A 102 -1.89 0.22 19.89
C SER A 102 -0.74 -0.80 19.87
N CYS A 103 -1.04 -2.07 19.70
CA CYS A 103 -0.07 -3.18 19.59
C CYS A 103 -0.71 -4.36 18.84
N ASN A 104 0.09 -5.37 18.53
CA ASN A 104 -0.37 -6.58 17.85
C ASN A 104 -0.82 -7.72 18.81
N ASP A 105 -0.65 -7.55 20.12
CA ASP A 105 -1.00 -8.57 21.11
C ASP A 105 -2.41 -8.34 21.64
N LYS A 106 -3.38 -9.11 21.16
CA LYS A 106 -4.79 -9.14 21.59
C LYS A 106 -5.48 -7.78 21.73
N ALA A 107 -4.85 -6.71 21.22
CA ALA A 107 -5.43 -5.38 21.23
C ALA A 107 -6.68 -5.39 20.34
N THR A 108 -7.79 -4.91 20.90
CA THR A 108 -8.99 -4.66 20.14
C THR A 108 -8.70 -3.55 19.12
N LEU A 109 -9.07 -3.79 17.87
CA LEU A 109 -9.01 -2.75 16.84
C LEU A 109 -9.82 -1.54 17.28
N PRO A 110 -9.38 -0.31 16.98
CA PRO A 110 -10.15 0.89 17.31
C PRO A 110 -11.48 0.86 16.57
N ILE A 111 -12.58 1.05 17.32
CA ILE A 111 -13.91 1.14 16.77
C ILE A 111 -14.30 2.62 16.71
N LYS A 112 -14.73 3.07 15.54
CA LYS A 112 -15.28 4.40 15.33
C LYS A 112 -16.80 4.29 15.17
N ASN A 113 -17.56 5.01 15.98
CA ASN A 113 -19.00 5.09 15.76
C ASN A 113 -19.28 5.68 14.38
N THR A 114 -20.11 5.00 13.61
CA THR A 114 -20.61 5.45 12.31
C THR A 114 -22.12 5.55 12.37
N GLU A 115 -22.67 6.47 11.59
CA GLU A 115 -24.12 6.58 11.36
C GLU A 115 -24.53 5.82 10.09
N ASP A 116 -23.56 5.20 9.39
CA ASP A 116 -23.78 4.45 8.16
C ASP A 116 -24.42 3.08 8.49
N PRO A 117 -25.67 2.81 8.02
CA PRO A 117 -26.36 1.58 8.36
C PRO A 117 -25.69 0.35 7.69
N ALA A 118 -25.55 -0.74 8.44
CA ALA A 118 -24.98 -1.98 7.94
C ALA A 118 -25.77 -2.61 6.77
N ASP A 119 -27.07 -2.33 6.72
CA ASP A 119 -28.01 -2.86 5.71
C ASP A 119 -28.35 -1.85 4.59
N ARG A 120 -27.56 -0.78 4.45
CA ARG A 120 -27.81 0.21 3.40
C ARG A 120 -27.66 -0.40 2.01
N LEU A 121 -28.60 -0.08 1.16
CA LEU A 121 -28.53 -0.42 -0.26
C LEU A 121 -27.67 0.63 -0.99
N VAL A 122 -26.81 0.16 -1.89
CA VAL A 122 -25.91 1.01 -2.68
C VAL A 122 -26.20 0.87 -4.18
N PRO A 123 -27.27 1.52 -4.70
CA PRO A 123 -27.65 1.42 -6.12
C PRO A 123 -26.57 1.95 -7.08
N ALA A 124 -25.63 2.74 -6.60
CA ALA A 124 -24.50 3.23 -7.40
C ALA A 124 -23.65 2.10 -7.94
N LEU A 125 -23.51 0.99 -7.19
CA LEU A 125 -22.69 -0.17 -7.59
C LEU A 125 -23.20 -0.84 -8.89
N ASP A 126 -24.49 -0.80 -9.17
CA ASP A 126 -25.07 -1.35 -10.40
C ASP A 126 -24.55 -0.64 -11.67
N ARG A 127 -23.99 0.56 -11.53
CA ARG A 127 -23.51 1.38 -12.65
C ARG A 127 -22.00 1.57 -12.65
N LEU A 128 -21.35 1.41 -11.48
CA LEU A 128 -19.92 1.64 -11.33
C LEU A 128 -19.07 0.58 -12.01
N VAL A 129 -19.54 -0.68 -12.00
CA VAL A 129 -18.84 -1.77 -12.69
C VAL A 129 -19.49 -1.98 -14.04
N PRO A 130 -18.83 -1.63 -15.16
CA PRO A 130 -19.39 -1.77 -16.49
C PRO A 130 -19.58 -3.24 -16.90
N ASP A 131 -20.66 -3.54 -17.62
CA ASP A 131 -20.90 -4.87 -18.19
C ASP A 131 -19.88 -5.23 -19.26
N ASP A 132 -19.40 -4.24 -20.03
CA ASP A 132 -18.34 -4.46 -21.02
C ASP A 132 -17.00 -4.71 -20.30
N PRO A 133 -16.39 -5.90 -20.48
CA PRO A 133 -15.13 -6.26 -19.86
C PRO A 133 -13.94 -5.39 -20.26
N ASN A 134 -14.04 -4.63 -21.37
CA ASN A 134 -12.96 -3.77 -21.86
C ASN A 134 -13.07 -2.33 -21.35
N THR A 135 -14.19 -1.94 -20.78
CA THR A 135 -14.36 -0.61 -20.23
C THR A 135 -13.68 -0.52 -18.85
N PRO A 136 -12.66 0.34 -18.68
CA PRO A 136 -12.01 0.53 -17.40
C PRO A 136 -12.88 1.31 -16.42
N TYR A 137 -12.69 1.08 -15.12
CA TYR A 137 -13.28 1.84 -14.02
C TYR A 137 -12.29 1.94 -12.87
N ASP A 138 -12.47 2.89 -11.97
CA ASP A 138 -11.62 3.02 -10.78
C ASP A 138 -12.19 2.15 -9.64
N MET A 139 -11.43 1.15 -9.21
CA MET A 139 -11.81 0.30 -8.09
C MET A 139 -11.97 1.08 -6.79
N LYS A 140 -11.31 2.23 -6.66
CA LYS A 140 -11.45 3.10 -5.47
C LYS A 140 -12.86 3.61 -5.29
N ASP A 141 -13.58 3.86 -6.38
CA ASP A 141 -14.96 4.33 -6.31
C ASP A 141 -15.88 3.22 -5.79
N VAL A 142 -15.67 1.98 -6.24
CA VAL A 142 -16.38 0.81 -5.69
C VAL A 142 -16.09 0.64 -4.20
N ILE A 143 -14.82 0.74 -3.80
CA ILE A 143 -14.43 0.62 -2.39
C ILE A 143 -15.09 1.71 -1.54
N ARG A 144 -15.10 2.97 -1.99
CA ARG A 144 -15.73 4.08 -1.27
C ARG A 144 -17.22 3.89 -1.05
N GLU A 145 -17.90 3.31 -2.02
CA GLU A 145 -19.34 3.04 -1.91
C GLU A 145 -19.65 1.92 -0.91
N VAL A 146 -18.72 1.01 -0.68
CA VAL A 146 -18.93 -0.15 0.21
C VAL A 146 -18.55 0.13 1.65
N VAL A 147 -17.52 0.96 1.88
CA VAL A 147 -17.00 1.23 3.23
C VAL A 147 -17.76 2.35 3.93
N ASP A 148 -17.66 2.40 5.25
CA ASP A 148 -18.32 3.43 6.08
C ASP A 148 -17.87 4.84 5.67
N ASP A 149 -18.84 5.73 5.49
CA ASP A 149 -18.63 7.15 5.17
C ASP A 149 -17.74 7.39 3.91
N GLY A 150 -17.44 6.36 3.12
CA GLY A 150 -16.46 6.41 2.03
C GLY A 150 -15.03 6.73 2.49
N ASP A 151 -14.75 6.57 3.80
CA ASP A 151 -13.47 6.95 4.42
C ASP A 151 -12.39 5.89 4.19
N ILE A 152 -11.52 6.14 3.22
CA ILE A 152 -10.39 5.27 2.87
C ILE A 152 -9.05 5.96 3.17
N PHE A 153 -8.07 5.18 3.62
CA PHE A 153 -6.68 5.61 3.76
C PHE A 153 -5.79 4.74 2.89
N GLU A 154 -5.51 5.23 1.68
CA GLU A 154 -4.71 4.50 0.69
C GLU A 154 -3.23 4.48 1.08
N ILE A 155 -2.58 3.33 0.93
CA ILE A 155 -1.16 3.10 1.15
C ILE A 155 -0.45 3.05 -0.20
N GLN A 156 0.62 3.82 -0.37
CA GLN A 156 1.39 3.93 -1.61
C GLN A 156 0.53 4.27 -2.85
N PRO A 157 -0.23 5.37 -2.84
CA PRO A 157 -1.08 5.74 -3.98
C PRO A 157 -0.29 6.01 -5.26
N GLY A 158 0.97 6.45 -5.14
CA GLY A 158 1.86 6.72 -6.28
C GLY A 158 2.56 5.50 -6.86
N MET A 159 2.60 4.36 -6.14
CA MET A 159 3.29 3.15 -6.53
C MET A 159 2.31 2.05 -6.92
N ALA A 160 2.58 1.35 -8.05
CA ALA A 160 1.78 0.22 -8.50
C ALA A 160 0.26 0.51 -8.44
N GLN A 161 -0.19 1.48 -9.24
CA GLN A 161 -1.58 1.97 -9.25
C GLN A 161 -2.60 0.93 -9.78
N ASN A 162 -2.12 -0.16 -10.35
CA ASN A 162 -2.89 -1.33 -10.78
C ASN A 162 -3.42 -2.18 -9.60
N ILE A 163 -2.95 -1.89 -8.37
CA ILE A 163 -3.49 -2.44 -7.14
C ILE A 163 -3.68 -1.35 -6.08
N VAL A 164 -4.84 -1.32 -5.48
CA VAL A 164 -5.20 -0.44 -4.36
C VAL A 164 -5.05 -1.22 -3.07
N CYS A 165 -4.31 -0.65 -2.11
CA CYS A 165 -4.21 -1.15 -0.75
C CYS A 165 -4.63 -0.01 0.18
N THR A 166 -5.67 -0.21 0.97
CA THR A 166 -6.22 0.86 1.80
C THR A 166 -6.74 0.33 3.13
N PHE A 167 -6.63 1.16 4.17
CA PHE A 167 -7.40 0.97 5.39
C PHE A 167 -8.74 1.65 5.25
N ALA A 168 -9.78 1.00 5.70
CA ALA A 168 -11.15 1.51 5.73
C ALA A 168 -11.87 1.02 6.98
N ARG A 169 -13.15 1.33 7.11
CA ARG A 169 -13.99 0.79 8.17
C ARG A 169 -15.26 0.16 7.60
N MET A 170 -15.72 -0.88 8.29
CA MET A 170 -17.02 -1.50 8.08
C MET A 170 -17.68 -1.69 9.44
N GLU A 171 -18.84 -1.12 9.64
CA GLU A 171 -19.54 -1.05 10.94
C GLU A 171 -18.62 -0.51 12.06
N GLY A 172 -17.81 0.51 11.73
CA GLY A 172 -16.85 1.12 12.63
C GLY A 172 -15.55 0.33 12.85
N HIS A 173 -15.49 -0.93 12.42
CA HIS A 173 -14.31 -1.78 12.57
C HIS A 173 -13.30 -1.56 11.45
N THR A 174 -12.02 -1.45 11.80
CA THR A 174 -10.95 -1.30 10.80
C THR A 174 -10.79 -2.58 9.98
N VAL A 175 -10.74 -2.43 8.67
CA VAL A 175 -10.46 -3.49 7.71
C VAL A 175 -9.35 -3.05 6.75
N GLY A 176 -8.54 -4.02 6.30
CA GLY A 176 -7.62 -3.83 5.20
C GLY A 176 -8.31 -4.20 3.89
N VAL A 177 -8.41 -3.24 2.98
CA VAL A 177 -9.05 -3.47 1.67
C VAL A 177 -7.99 -3.52 0.58
N ILE A 178 -8.07 -4.54 -0.27
CA ILE A 178 -7.18 -4.73 -1.41
C ILE A 178 -8.07 -4.84 -2.65
N GLY A 179 -7.74 -4.11 -3.71
CA GLY A 179 -8.51 -4.17 -4.95
C GLY A 179 -7.62 -4.07 -6.19
N ASN A 180 -7.88 -4.90 -7.20
CA ASN A 180 -7.29 -4.68 -8.51
C ASN A 180 -7.92 -3.46 -9.15
N ASN A 181 -7.11 -2.57 -9.72
CA ASN A 181 -7.61 -1.36 -10.36
C ASN A 181 -7.55 -1.48 -11.89
N PRO A 182 -8.69 -1.76 -12.56
CA PRO A 182 -8.74 -1.88 -14.02
C PRO A 182 -8.35 -0.62 -14.79
N LEU A 183 -8.39 0.54 -14.14
CA LEU A 183 -7.97 1.81 -14.74
C LEU A 183 -6.47 1.84 -15.06
N SER A 184 -5.67 1.07 -14.33
CA SER A 184 -4.22 0.97 -14.54
C SER A 184 -3.85 -0.46 -14.95
N LEU A 185 -3.15 -0.61 -16.08
CA LEU A 185 -2.71 -1.92 -16.63
C LEU A 185 -3.84 -2.96 -16.71
N ALA A 186 -5.09 -2.53 -16.92
CA ALA A 186 -6.29 -3.37 -16.89
C ALA A 186 -6.44 -4.24 -15.62
N GLY A 187 -5.83 -3.82 -14.49
CA GLY A 187 -5.82 -4.58 -13.25
C GLY A 187 -4.83 -5.75 -13.21
N CYS A 188 -3.98 -5.93 -14.23
CA CYS A 188 -2.95 -6.98 -14.24
C CYS A 188 -1.98 -6.80 -13.06
N LEU A 189 -1.53 -7.92 -12.49
CA LEU A 189 -0.52 -7.91 -11.43
C LEU A 189 0.89 -7.89 -12.04
N ASP A 190 1.67 -6.88 -11.69
CA ASP A 190 3.10 -6.78 -11.96
C ASP A 190 3.94 -7.03 -10.69
N ILE A 191 5.24 -6.92 -10.81
CA ILE A 191 6.18 -7.07 -9.69
C ILE A 191 5.88 -6.05 -8.58
N GLY A 192 5.59 -4.80 -8.94
CA GLY A 192 5.27 -3.72 -8.01
C GLY A 192 4.00 -4.01 -7.22
N ALA A 193 2.92 -4.35 -7.91
CA ALA A 193 1.63 -4.70 -7.31
C ALA A 193 1.75 -5.91 -6.37
N SER A 194 2.44 -6.96 -6.81
CA SER A 194 2.66 -8.17 -6.01
C SER A 194 3.41 -7.87 -4.71
N THR A 195 4.44 -7.04 -4.78
CA THR A 195 5.25 -6.66 -3.61
C THR A 195 4.49 -5.75 -2.66
N LYS A 196 3.76 -4.74 -3.18
CA LYS A 196 2.93 -3.81 -2.42
C LYS A 196 1.84 -4.56 -1.66
N ALA A 197 1.08 -5.40 -2.35
CA ALA A 197 -0.01 -6.16 -1.73
C ALA A 197 0.49 -7.20 -0.73
N ALA A 198 1.57 -7.93 -1.03
CA ALA A 198 2.13 -8.91 -0.10
C ALA A 198 2.57 -8.26 1.22
N ARG A 199 3.21 -7.08 1.16
CA ARG A 199 3.59 -6.33 2.36
C ARG A 199 2.36 -5.87 3.15
N PHE A 200 1.33 -5.38 2.48
CA PHE A 200 0.10 -4.93 3.11
C PHE A 200 -0.66 -6.07 3.79
N VAL A 201 -0.82 -7.22 3.12
CA VAL A 201 -1.45 -8.44 3.70
C VAL A 201 -0.73 -8.86 4.97
N ARG A 202 0.61 -8.96 4.94
CA ARG A 202 1.40 -9.36 6.11
C ARG A 202 1.32 -8.36 7.25
N PHE A 203 1.22 -7.06 6.93
CA PHE A 203 0.97 -6.04 7.95
C PHE A 203 -0.39 -6.24 8.60
N CYS A 204 -1.45 -6.41 7.82
CA CYS A 204 -2.80 -6.64 8.33
C CYS A 204 -2.86 -7.90 9.21
N ASP A 205 -2.25 -9.00 8.77
CA ASP A 205 -2.16 -10.23 9.57
C ASP A 205 -1.42 -10.01 10.90
N ALA A 206 -0.28 -9.30 10.86
CA ALA A 206 0.51 -9.02 12.07
C ALA A 206 -0.25 -8.18 13.11
N PHE A 207 -1.21 -7.38 12.70
CA PHE A 207 -2.01 -6.50 13.56
C PHE A 207 -3.47 -6.94 13.71
N ASN A 208 -3.80 -8.17 13.32
CA ASN A 208 -5.13 -8.77 13.41
C ASN A 208 -6.23 -7.96 12.69
N ILE A 209 -5.89 -7.32 11.58
CA ILE A 209 -6.81 -6.53 10.76
C ILE A 209 -7.44 -7.44 9.70
N PRO A 210 -8.77 -7.64 9.69
CA PRO A 210 -9.46 -8.43 8.67
C PRO A 210 -9.22 -7.90 7.26
N LEU A 211 -9.23 -8.79 6.26
CA LEU A 211 -8.96 -8.45 4.87
C LEU A 211 -10.23 -8.58 4.02
N VAL A 212 -10.50 -7.55 3.22
CA VAL A 212 -11.52 -7.57 2.17
C VAL A 212 -10.82 -7.37 0.83
N THR A 213 -11.02 -8.30 -0.11
CA THR A 213 -10.34 -8.27 -1.40
C THR A 213 -11.34 -8.14 -2.53
N PHE A 214 -11.22 -7.10 -3.36
CA PHE A 214 -12.00 -6.92 -4.58
C PHE A 214 -11.16 -7.37 -5.77
N VAL A 215 -11.67 -8.34 -6.53
CA VAL A 215 -10.94 -8.99 -7.63
C VAL A 215 -11.56 -8.61 -8.97
N ASP A 216 -10.77 -7.92 -9.79
CA ASP A 216 -11.02 -7.73 -11.22
C ASP A 216 -9.66 -7.79 -11.95
N VAL A 217 -9.20 -8.99 -12.25
CA VAL A 217 -7.85 -9.22 -12.76
C VAL A 217 -7.82 -10.26 -13.86
N PRO A 218 -7.30 -9.91 -15.06
CA PRO A 218 -7.11 -10.87 -16.14
C PRO A 218 -5.94 -11.83 -15.90
N GLY A 219 -4.96 -11.45 -15.08
CA GLY A 219 -3.78 -12.27 -14.79
C GLY A 219 -2.56 -11.44 -14.38
N PHE A 220 -1.39 -12.08 -14.43
CA PHE A 220 -0.11 -11.40 -14.29
C PHE A 220 0.30 -10.70 -15.59
N LEU A 221 0.98 -9.56 -15.48
CA LEU A 221 1.45 -8.81 -16.64
C LEU A 221 2.51 -9.60 -17.40
N PRO A 222 2.30 -9.94 -18.68
CA PRO A 222 3.29 -10.65 -19.49
C PRO A 222 4.41 -9.70 -19.94
N GLY A 223 5.56 -10.26 -20.27
CA GLY A 223 6.67 -9.54 -20.88
C GLY A 223 8.03 -9.92 -20.32
N THR A 224 9.07 -9.81 -21.15
CA THR A 224 10.44 -10.17 -20.78
C THR A 224 10.97 -9.37 -19.60
N GLU A 225 10.61 -8.10 -19.48
CA GLU A 225 10.96 -7.25 -18.35
C GLU A 225 10.42 -7.83 -17.03
N GLN A 226 9.16 -8.26 -17.02
CA GLN A 226 8.53 -8.88 -15.85
C GLN A 226 9.16 -10.25 -15.54
N GLU A 227 9.39 -11.08 -16.56
CA GLU A 227 10.01 -12.39 -16.38
C GLU A 227 11.44 -12.28 -15.84
N TYR A 228 12.27 -11.44 -16.45
CA TYR A 228 13.66 -11.23 -16.01
C TYR A 228 13.72 -10.48 -14.66
N GLY A 229 12.77 -9.61 -14.38
CA GLY A 229 12.58 -8.97 -13.07
C GLY A 229 12.14 -9.93 -11.97
N GLY A 230 11.68 -11.14 -12.34
CA GLY A 230 11.30 -12.21 -11.41
C GLY A 230 9.85 -12.14 -10.95
N ILE A 231 8.91 -11.90 -11.87
CA ILE A 231 7.46 -11.86 -11.58
C ILE A 231 6.98 -13.14 -10.88
N ILE A 232 7.50 -14.31 -11.27
CA ILE A 232 7.18 -15.60 -10.63
C ILE A 232 7.51 -15.56 -9.14
N ARG A 233 8.72 -15.10 -8.80
CA ARG A 233 9.17 -15.00 -7.40
C ARG A 233 8.37 -13.96 -6.61
N HIS A 234 8.06 -12.82 -7.21
CA HIS A 234 7.30 -11.75 -6.55
C HIS A 234 5.82 -12.08 -6.44
N GLY A 235 5.22 -12.70 -7.46
CA GLY A 235 3.87 -13.23 -7.39
C GLY A 235 3.73 -14.31 -6.31
N ALA A 236 4.70 -15.23 -6.21
CA ALA A 236 4.72 -16.23 -5.15
C ALA A 236 4.73 -15.62 -3.73
N LYS A 237 5.36 -14.45 -3.52
CA LYS A 237 5.29 -13.75 -2.23
C LYS A 237 3.88 -13.31 -1.86
N LEU A 238 3.11 -12.85 -2.84
CA LEU A 238 1.72 -12.45 -2.63
C LEU A 238 0.85 -13.66 -2.26
N LEU A 239 1.00 -14.77 -3.01
CA LEU A 239 0.33 -16.04 -2.72
C LEU A 239 0.64 -16.52 -1.30
N PHE A 240 1.93 -16.51 -0.95
CA PHE A 240 2.40 -16.95 0.36
C PHE A 240 1.84 -16.07 1.48
N ALA A 241 1.79 -14.74 1.28
CA ALA A 241 1.23 -13.82 2.26
C ALA A 241 -0.25 -14.12 2.55
N TYR A 242 -1.05 -14.35 1.51
CA TYR A 242 -2.47 -14.73 1.68
C TYR A 242 -2.66 -16.11 2.33
N SER A 243 -1.79 -17.08 2.02
CA SER A 243 -1.84 -18.42 2.60
C SER A 243 -1.43 -18.43 4.09
N GLU A 244 -0.46 -17.59 4.46
CA GLU A 244 0.06 -17.48 5.82
C GLU A 244 -0.88 -16.70 6.73
N ALA A 245 -1.61 -15.73 6.18
CA ALA A 245 -2.47 -14.84 6.95
C ALA A 245 -3.60 -15.61 7.66
N ASN A 246 -3.72 -15.40 8.98
CA ASN A 246 -4.72 -16.06 9.85
C ASN A 246 -5.94 -15.16 10.12
N VAL A 247 -5.92 -13.90 9.71
CA VAL A 247 -7.05 -12.98 9.85
C VAL A 247 -8.23 -13.40 8.98
N PRO A 248 -9.46 -13.04 9.34
CA PRO A 248 -10.62 -13.23 8.47
C PRO A 248 -10.39 -12.61 7.10
N LYS A 249 -10.72 -13.35 6.04
CA LYS A 249 -10.54 -12.92 4.65
C LYS A 249 -11.85 -13.08 3.90
N VAL A 250 -12.31 -11.98 3.29
CA VAL A 250 -13.48 -11.97 2.41
C VAL A 250 -13.03 -11.55 1.02
N THR A 251 -13.45 -12.30 0.02
CA THR A 251 -13.12 -11.99 -1.38
C THR A 251 -14.38 -11.77 -2.19
N VAL A 252 -14.43 -10.63 -2.88
CA VAL A 252 -15.51 -10.24 -3.78
C VAL A 252 -14.96 -10.21 -5.20
N ILE A 253 -15.50 -11.04 -6.07
CA ILE A 253 -15.18 -11.02 -7.51
C ILE A 253 -16.14 -10.05 -8.17
N THR A 254 -15.62 -8.92 -8.66
CA THR A 254 -16.44 -7.87 -9.26
C THR A 254 -16.72 -8.16 -10.74
N ARG A 255 -15.74 -8.63 -11.52
CA ARG A 255 -15.93 -8.89 -12.93
C ARG A 255 -15.04 -10.01 -13.49
N LYS A 256 -13.72 -9.78 -13.59
CA LYS A 256 -12.77 -10.74 -14.19
C LYS A 256 -11.97 -11.47 -13.12
N VAL A 257 -11.80 -12.77 -13.34
CA VAL A 257 -10.86 -13.56 -12.54
C VAL A 257 -10.20 -14.59 -13.43
N SER A 258 -8.85 -14.63 -13.44
CA SER A 258 -8.14 -15.74 -14.07
C SER A 258 -8.10 -16.94 -13.12
N PHE A 259 -8.07 -18.14 -13.68
CA PHE A 259 -8.02 -19.39 -12.90
C PHE A 259 -6.85 -19.42 -11.90
N GLN A 260 -5.71 -18.85 -12.26
CA GLN A 260 -4.54 -18.78 -11.39
C GLN A 260 -4.75 -17.91 -10.15
N LEU A 261 -5.55 -16.84 -10.27
CA LEU A 261 -5.86 -15.98 -9.13
C LEU A 261 -7.09 -16.43 -8.36
N ALA A 262 -8.02 -17.15 -8.98
CA ALA A 262 -9.09 -17.84 -8.27
C ALA A 262 -8.53 -18.82 -7.23
N LEU A 263 -7.39 -19.45 -7.53
CA LEU A 263 -6.68 -20.30 -6.57
C LEU A 263 -6.18 -19.50 -5.36
N VAL A 264 -5.68 -18.28 -5.56
CA VAL A 264 -5.23 -17.38 -4.46
C VAL A 264 -6.38 -17.01 -3.55
N CYS A 265 -7.53 -16.70 -4.14
CA CYS A 265 -8.75 -16.41 -3.39
C CYS A 265 -9.28 -17.64 -2.64
N HIS A 266 -9.07 -18.85 -3.18
CA HIS A 266 -9.55 -20.12 -2.59
C HIS A 266 -8.65 -20.69 -1.49
N ILE A 267 -7.34 -20.44 -1.54
CA ILE A 267 -6.40 -20.89 -0.49
C ILE A 267 -6.71 -20.23 0.87
N GLY A 268 -7.48 -19.15 0.88
CA GLY A 268 -7.93 -18.46 2.10
C GLY A 268 -9.28 -18.89 2.67
N VAL A 269 -10.03 -19.71 1.98
CA VAL A 269 -11.27 -20.29 2.53
C VAL A 269 -10.89 -21.49 3.37
N ASP A 270 -10.92 -21.32 4.68
CA ASP A 270 -10.68 -22.39 5.64
C ASP A 270 -11.68 -23.53 5.34
N SER A 271 -11.18 -24.71 4.98
CA SER A 271 -11.98 -25.92 4.75
C SER A 271 -12.51 -26.54 6.06
N ARG A 272 -12.66 -25.70 7.08
CA ARG A 272 -13.23 -26.06 8.38
C ARG A 272 -14.59 -25.36 8.59
N LEU A 273 -15.57 -25.78 7.80
CA LEU A 273 -16.99 -25.72 8.14
C LEU A 273 -17.57 -27.12 8.02
#